data_178f0063e078a0e3d4b57d91d2144774
#
_entry.id   178f0063e078a0e3d4b57d91d2144774
#
_cell.length_a   1.000
_cell.length_b   1.000
_cell.length_c   1.000
_cell.angle_alpha   90.00
_cell.angle_beta   90.00
_cell.angle_gamma   90.00
#
_symmetry.space_group_name_H-M   'P 1'
#
loop_
_entity.id
_entity.type
_entity.pdbx_description
1 polymer ?
#
loop_
_entity_poly.entity_id
_entity_poly.type
_entity_poly.pdbx_seq_one_letter_code
_entity_poly.pdbx_strand_id
1 'polypeptide(L)'
;MISCGARLAPFDIAELRELMSYDEMELDTIGDRKTALFVIISDTDDTFNFVVAIMYSQLFNLLCDKADDVYNGRLPVHVRCLLDEFANIGQIPKFEKLIATIRSREISASIILQSQSQLKAIYKDNADTIVGNCDTTLFLGGKEKTTLKEMSEILGKETIDSFNTSETRGRELSHGLNYQKLGKQLMSEDEIAVMDGGKCILQLRGVRPFFSEKYDITKHPKYKYLSDFDKKNAFDMEKHLRRRPAIVKPDEVFDYYEVDEADLQEDTENE
;
A
#
# COMPACT_ATOMS: atom_id res chain seq x y z
N MET A 1 -26.43 16.55 -14.78
CA MET A 1 -26.61 17.13 -13.43
C MET A 1 -26.78 16.09 -12.32
N ILE A 2 -27.68 15.09 -12.41
CA ILE A 2 -27.90 14.07 -11.34
C ILE A 2 -26.62 13.33 -10.94
N SER A 3 -25.72 13.03 -11.87
CA SER A 3 -24.47 12.30 -11.59
C SER A 3 -23.44 13.13 -10.78
N CYS A 4 -23.41 14.44 -10.95
CA CYS A 4 -22.51 15.32 -10.23
C CYS A 4 -22.96 15.51 -8.76
N GLY A 5 -24.27 15.78 -8.55
CA GLY A 5 -24.84 15.93 -7.22
C GLY A 5 -24.66 14.67 -6.37
N ALA A 6 -24.86 13.46 -6.95
CA ALA A 6 -24.65 12.23 -6.20
C ALA A 6 -23.20 12.01 -5.77
N ARG A 7 -22.22 12.47 -6.56
CA ARG A 7 -20.79 12.37 -6.20
C ARG A 7 -20.35 13.40 -5.19
N LEU A 8 -21.02 14.55 -5.14
CA LEU A 8 -20.73 15.63 -4.19
C LEU A 8 -21.54 15.53 -2.90
N ALA A 9 -22.53 14.62 -2.84
CA ALA A 9 -23.38 14.42 -1.65
C ALA A 9 -22.61 14.24 -0.32
N PRO A 10 -21.44 13.58 -0.27
CA PRO A 10 -20.67 13.51 0.97
C PRO A 10 -20.25 14.88 1.53
N PHE A 11 -20.07 15.89 0.67
CA PHE A 11 -19.72 17.26 1.08
C PHE A 11 -20.91 18.07 1.63
N ASP A 12 -22.12 17.50 1.65
CA ASP A 12 -23.26 18.08 2.37
C ASP A 12 -23.10 17.93 3.90
N ILE A 13 -22.19 17.06 4.35
CA ILE A 13 -21.83 16.88 5.75
C ILE A 13 -21.03 18.09 6.22
N ALA A 14 -21.56 18.85 7.19
CA ALA A 14 -20.96 20.11 7.65
C ALA A 14 -19.52 19.91 8.16
N GLU A 15 -19.28 18.85 8.93
CA GLU A 15 -17.96 18.51 9.51
C GLU A 15 -16.93 18.20 8.42
N LEU A 16 -17.35 17.55 7.34
CA LEU A 16 -16.45 17.25 6.22
C LEU A 16 -16.12 18.53 5.44
N ARG A 17 -17.10 19.42 5.21
CA ARG A 17 -16.86 20.71 4.57
C ARG A 17 -15.88 21.56 5.39
N GLU A 18 -16.07 21.62 6.70
CA GLU A 18 -15.17 22.33 7.60
C GLU A 18 -13.75 21.77 7.52
N LEU A 19 -13.60 20.43 7.58
CA LEU A 19 -12.30 19.76 7.45
C LEU A 19 -11.59 20.07 6.12
N MET A 20 -12.35 20.25 5.04
CA MET A 20 -11.82 20.47 3.68
C MET A 20 -11.71 21.95 3.30
N SER A 21 -12.10 22.89 4.18
CA SER A 21 -12.17 24.31 3.86
C SER A 21 -10.84 25.06 3.97
N TYR A 22 -9.84 24.46 4.61
CA TYR A 22 -8.52 25.06 4.80
C TYR A 22 -7.42 24.03 4.83
N ASP A 23 -6.18 24.43 4.50
CA ASP A 23 -5.01 23.55 4.52
C ASP A 23 -4.31 23.59 5.87
N GLU A 24 -4.42 22.52 6.64
CA GLU A 24 -3.68 22.32 7.89
C GLU A 24 -2.49 21.38 7.74
N MET A 25 -2.43 20.60 6.66
CA MET A 25 -1.44 19.53 6.52
C MET A 25 -0.15 20.01 5.90
N GLU A 26 -0.17 21.13 5.16
CA GLU A 26 0.99 21.64 4.42
C GLU A 26 1.70 20.52 3.65
N LEU A 27 0.93 19.71 2.89
CA LEU A 27 1.44 18.53 2.20
C LEU A 27 2.60 18.84 1.25
N ASP A 28 2.63 20.06 0.73
CA ASP A 28 3.69 20.59 -0.14
C ASP A 28 5.03 20.75 0.60
N THR A 29 5.05 20.82 1.93
CA THR A 29 6.27 20.94 2.74
C THR A 29 6.89 19.60 3.12
N ILE A 30 6.15 18.50 2.89
CA ILE A 30 6.67 17.15 3.13
C ILE A 30 7.80 16.88 2.13
N GLY A 31 8.96 16.46 2.64
CA GLY A 31 10.15 16.29 1.79
C GLY A 31 11.14 17.46 1.82
N ASP A 32 10.76 18.63 2.32
CA ASP A 32 11.68 19.75 2.58
C ASP A 32 12.37 19.61 3.92
N ARG A 33 11.65 19.11 4.90
CA ARG A 33 12.11 18.95 6.29
C ARG A 33 11.69 17.57 6.83
N LYS A 34 12.34 17.13 7.91
CA LYS A 34 11.97 15.88 8.59
C LYS A 34 10.58 16.04 9.21
N THR A 35 9.59 15.41 8.60
CA THR A 35 8.19 15.46 9.00
C THR A 35 7.66 14.04 9.19
N ALA A 36 6.75 13.85 10.13
CA ALA A 36 5.98 12.61 10.29
C ALA A 36 4.49 12.95 10.21
N LEU A 37 3.84 12.47 9.16
CA LEU A 37 2.39 12.56 8.97
C LEU A 37 1.75 11.24 9.36
N PHE A 38 0.81 11.27 10.31
CA PHE A 38 0.02 10.12 10.73
C PHE A 38 -1.40 10.27 10.20
N VAL A 39 -1.81 9.34 9.34
CA VAL A 39 -3.16 9.29 8.77
C VAL A 39 -3.89 8.13 9.42
N ILE A 40 -4.89 8.45 10.25
CA ILE A 40 -5.67 7.45 10.98
C ILE A 40 -7.01 7.33 10.29
N ILE A 41 -7.33 6.12 9.84
CA ILE A 41 -8.59 5.77 9.16
C ILE A 41 -9.29 4.66 9.94
N SER A 42 -10.62 4.57 9.78
CA SER A 42 -11.38 3.45 10.31
C SER A 42 -11.10 2.18 9.51
N ASP A 43 -10.98 1.05 10.18
CA ASP A 43 -10.87 -0.29 9.59
C ASP A 43 -12.25 -0.93 9.32
N THR A 44 -13.32 -0.37 9.90
CA THR A 44 -14.67 -0.92 9.80
C THR A 44 -15.65 -0.04 9.01
N ASP A 45 -15.30 1.23 8.79
CA ASP A 45 -16.15 2.20 8.07
C ASP A 45 -15.34 2.81 6.90
N ASP A 46 -15.80 2.53 5.69
CA ASP A 46 -15.18 2.97 4.43
C ASP A 46 -15.81 4.25 3.84
N THR A 47 -16.80 4.82 4.52
CA THR A 47 -17.57 5.98 4.04
C THR A 47 -16.70 7.14 3.61
N PHE A 48 -15.61 7.41 4.33
CA PHE A 48 -14.70 8.53 4.07
C PHE A 48 -13.36 8.15 3.42
N ASN A 49 -13.19 6.90 2.99
CA ASN A 49 -11.94 6.45 2.37
C ASN A 49 -11.58 7.23 1.11
N PHE A 50 -12.58 7.76 0.39
CA PHE A 50 -12.35 8.62 -0.77
C PHE A 50 -11.57 9.90 -0.43
N VAL A 51 -11.76 10.48 0.78
CA VAL A 51 -11.00 11.66 1.24
C VAL A 51 -9.53 11.32 1.38
N VAL A 52 -9.23 10.15 1.94
CA VAL A 52 -7.86 9.66 2.10
C VAL A 52 -7.22 9.38 0.74
N ALA A 53 -7.97 8.79 -0.19
CA ALA A 53 -7.49 8.54 -1.56
C ALA A 53 -7.19 9.86 -2.30
N ILE A 54 -8.01 10.90 -2.13
CA ILE A 54 -7.77 12.25 -2.67
C ILE A 54 -6.52 12.85 -2.04
N MET A 55 -6.38 12.79 -0.71
CA MET A 55 -5.20 13.29 0.00
C MET A 55 -3.91 12.64 -0.53
N TYR A 56 -3.87 11.31 -0.67
CA TYR A 56 -2.70 10.63 -1.24
C TYR A 56 -2.44 11.03 -2.70
N SER A 57 -3.49 11.19 -3.49
CA SER A 57 -3.35 11.69 -4.87
C SER A 57 -2.72 13.08 -4.92
N GLN A 58 -3.17 13.98 -4.07
CA GLN A 58 -2.59 15.32 -3.92
C GLN A 58 -1.15 15.25 -3.42
N LEU A 59 -0.89 14.49 -2.36
CA LEU A 59 0.44 14.33 -1.79
C LEU A 59 1.46 13.88 -2.85
N PHE A 60 1.16 12.81 -3.59
CA PHE A 60 2.08 12.31 -4.60
C PHE A 60 2.30 13.30 -5.74
N ASN A 61 1.25 14.01 -6.19
CA ASN A 61 1.38 15.02 -7.23
C ASN A 61 2.25 16.19 -6.74
N LEU A 62 1.95 16.76 -5.57
CA LEU A 62 2.72 17.87 -4.99
C LEU A 62 4.19 17.51 -4.79
N LEU A 63 4.48 16.30 -4.27
CA LEU A 63 5.85 15.85 -4.07
C LEU A 63 6.60 15.64 -5.40
N CYS A 64 5.93 15.10 -6.41
CA CYS A 64 6.53 14.90 -7.72
C CYS A 64 6.80 16.24 -8.42
N ASP A 65 5.82 17.13 -8.45
CA ASP A 65 5.94 18.45 -9.08
C ASP A 65 7.03 19.28 -8.37
N LYS A 66 7.06 19.24 -7.05
CA LYS A 66 8.10 19.95 -6.28
C LYS A 66 9.50 19.35 -6.49
N ALA A 67 9.62 18.04 -6.58
CA ALA A 67 10.89 17.41 -6.89
C ALA A 67 11.39 17.84 -8.27
N ASP A 68 10.51 17.89 -9.27
CA ASP A 68 10.87 18.21 -10.64
C ASP A 68 11.12 19.72 -10.83
N ASP A 69 10.23 20.56 -10.33
CA ASP A 69 10.25 22.01 -10.62
C ASP A 69 11.18 22.80 -9.69
N VAL A 70 11.32 22.36 -8.43
CA VAL A 70 12.10 23.11 -7.41
C VAL A 70 13.46 22.47 -7.13
N TYR A 71 13.53 21.12 -7.10
CA TYR A 71 14.71 20.41 -6.63
C TYR A 71 15.46 19.60 -7.71
N ASN A 72 15.28 19.94 -8.99
CA ASN A 72 15.98 19.30 -10.10
C ASN A 72 15.80 17.77 -10.14
N GLY A 73 14.62 17.29 -9.82
CA GLY A 73 14.22 15.88 -9.92
C GLY A 73 14.31 15.06 -8.63
N ARG A 74 14.77 15.65 -7.48
CA ARG A 74 14.92 14.91 -6.23
C ARG A 74 14.59 15.75 -5.02
N LEU A 75 13.75 15.23 -4.14
CA LEU A 75 13.46 15.87 -2.84
C LEU A 75 14.71 15.87 -1.94
N PRO A 76 14.93 16.92 -1.15
CA PRO A 76 16.06 17.02 -0.22
C PRO A 76 15.97 16.02 0.94
N VAL A 77 14.76 15.63 1.35
CA VAL A 77 14.51 14.63 2.38
C VAL A 77 13.69 13.49 1.77
N HIS A 78 14.19 12.26 1.92
CA HIS A 78 13.47 11.07 1.44
C HIS A 78 12.10 10.94 2.13
N VAL A 79 11.04 10.80 1.32
CA VAL A 79 9.67 10.59 1.81
C VAL A 79 9.32 9.11 1.70
N ARG A 80 9.06 8.49 2.84
CA ARG A 80 8.63 7.10 2.91
C ARG A 80 7.16 6.99 3.31
N CYS A 81 6.33 6.49 2.42
CA CYS A 81 4.93 6.20 2.68
C CYS A 81 4.80 4.77 3.20
N LEU A 82 4.37 4.61 4.45
CA LEU A 82 3.99 3.30 5.03
C LEU A 82 2.47 3.18 4.93
N LEU A 83 2.00 2.36 3.99
CA LEU A 83 0.59 2.22 3.65
C LEU A 83 0.08 0.91 4.26
N ASP A 84 -0.19 0.97 5.56
CA ASP A 84 -0.76 -0.16 6.29
C ASP A 84 -2.23 -0.33 5.92
N GLU A 85 -2.71 -1.56 5.87
CA GLU A 85 -4.07 -1.90 5.41
C GLU A 85 -4.42 -1.18 4.09
N PHE A 86 -3.50 -1.22 3.11
CA PHE A 86 -3.60 -0.45 1.86
C PHE A 86 -4.93 -0.62 1.14
N ALA A 87 -5.55 -1.79 1.26
CA ALA A 87 -6.87 -2.04 0.70
C ALA A 87 -7.97 -1.12 1.28
N ASN A 88 -7.82 -0.68 2.54
CA ASN A 88 -8.81 0.17 3.21
C ASN A 88 -8.70 1.65 2.78
N ILE A 89 -7.58 2.06 2.18
CA ILE A 89 -7.43 3.43 1.65
C ILE A 89 -8.36 3.68 0.46
N GLY A 90 -8.81 2.60 -0.21
CA GLY A 90 -9.50 2.68 -1.48
C GLY A 90 -8.54 2.84 -2.66
N GLN A 91 -9.10 3.15 -3.84
CA GLN A 91 -8.28 3.29 -5.04
C GLN A 91 -7.65 4.68 -5.11
N ILE A 92 -6.32 4.76 -4.97
CA ILE A 92 -5.56 5.99 -5.29
C ILE A 92 -5.48 6.09 -6.82
N PRO A 93 -5.98 7.18 -7.43
CA PRO A 93 -5.98 7.32 -8.89
C PRO A 93 -4.57 7.22 -9.49
N LYS A 94 -4.43 6.40 -10.54
CA LYS A 94 -3.16 6.22 -11.29
C LYS A 94 -1.97 5.74 -10.44
N PHE A 95 -2.22 5.10 -9.30
CA PHE A 95 -1.16 4.63 -8.40
C PHE A 95 -0.18 3.67 -9.08
N GLU A 96 -0.64 2.85 -10.02
CA GLU A 96 0.20 1.96 -10.84
C GLU A 96 1.27 2.69 -11.66
N LYS A 97 0.97 3.94 -12.05
CA LYS A 97 1.93 4.81 -12.75
C LYS A 97 2.84 5.54 -11.77
N LEU A 98 2.27 6.02 -10.67
CA LEU A 98 3.02 6.71 -9.62
C LEU A 98 4.13 5.83 -9.06
N ILE A 99 3.84 4.60 -8.66
CA ILE A 99 4.81 3.70 -8.04
C ILE A 99 6.01 3.39 -8.95
N ALA A 100 5.81 3.48 -10.27
CA ALA A 100 6.89 3.28 -11.25
C ALA A 100 7.85 4.49 -11.31
N THR A 101 7.41 5.68 -10.92
CA THR A 101 8.13 6.96 -11.17
C THR A 101 8.65 7.63 -9.90
N ILE A 102 8.04 7.39 -8.75
CA ILE A 102 8.36 8.09 -7.48
C ILE A 102 9.78 7.85 -6.97
N ARG A 103 10.37 6.70 -7.30
CA ARG A 103 11.71 6.30 -6.84
C ARG A 103 12.79 7.34 -7.21
N SER A 104 12.79 7.85 -8.43
CA SER A 104 13.78 8.84 -8.89
C SER A 104 13.71 10.15 -8.10
N ARG A 105 12.55 10.45 -7.51
CA ARG A 105 12.24 11.68 -6.77
C ARG A 105 12.47 11.57 -5.26
N GLU A 106 13.16 10.53 -4.79
CA GLU A 106 13.35 10.24 -3.36
C GLU A 106 12.05 9.96 -2.60
N ILE A 107 11.10 9.32 -3.28
CA ILE A 107 9.83 8.88 -2.67
C ILE A 107 9.76 7.35 -2.75
N SER A 108 9.38 6.71 -1.65
CA SER A 108 9.15 5.26 -1.60
C SER A 108 7.81 4.93 -0.94
N ALA A 109 7.21 3.82 -1.37
CA ALA A 109 5.99 3.29 -0.77
C ALA A 109 6.23 1.86 -0.26
N SER A 110 5.76 1.60 0.95
CA SER A 110 5.65 0.26 1.51
C SER A 110 4.17 -0.08 1.61
N ILE A 111 3.73 -1.01 0.77
CA ILE A 111 2.33 -1.43 0.67
C ILE A 111 2.17 -2.68 1.53
N ILE A 112 1.28 -2.63 2.53
CA ILE A 112 1.02 -3.74 3.43
C ILE A 112 -0.40 -4.25 3.16
N LEU A 113 -0.51 -5.54 2.92
CA LEU A 113 -1.74 -6.23 2.53
C LEU A 113 -1.89 -7.52 3.34
N GLN A 114 -3.10 -7.93 3.61
CA GLN A 114 -3.39 -9.24 4.17
C GLN A 114 -3.33 -10.34 3.10
N SER A 115 -3.62 -9.99 1.84
CA SER A 115 -3.55 -10.91 0.70
C SER A 115 -3.42 -10.16 -0.63
N GLN A 116 -2.88 -10.84 -1.64
CA GLN A 116 -2.81 -10.31 -3.01
C GLN A 116 -4.19 -10.09 -3.63
N SER A 117 -5.18 -10.89 -3.24
CA SER A 117 -6.56 -10.76 -3.74
C SER A 117 -7.19 -9.40 -3.37
N GLN A 118 -6.82 -8.80 -2.23
CA GLN A 118 -7.28 -7.46 -1.86
C GLN A 118 -6.81 -6.41 -2.87
N LEU A 119 -5.55 -6.48 -3.31
CA LEU A 119 -5.02 -5.56 -4.30
C LEU A 119 -5.71 -5.74 -5.66
N LYS A 120 -5.94 -7.00 -6.07
CA LYS A 120 -6.65 -7.34 -7.32
C LYS A 120 -8.11 -6.88 -7.31
N ALA A 121 -8.78 -6.93 -6.17
CA ALA A 121 -10.15 -6.43 -6.04
C ALA A 121 -10.26 -4.93 -6.34
N ILE A 122 -9.29 -4.12 -5.91
CA ILE A 122 -9.29 -2.66 -6.06
C ILE A 122 -8.72 -2.22 -7.40
N TYR A 123 -7.52 -2.72 -7.75
CA TYR A 123 -6.76 -2.25 -8.93
C TYR A 123 -6.93 -3.14 -10.16
N LYS A 124 -7.64 -4.27 -10.05
CA LYS A 124 -7.91 -5.21 -11.15
C LYS A 124 -6.61 -5.58 -11.89
N ASP A 125 -6.58 -5.39 -13.21
CA ASP A 125 -5.42 -5.72 -14.06
C ASP A 125 -4.17 -4.89 -13.72
N ASN A 126 -4.33 -3.72 -13.09
CA ASN A 126 -3.21 -2.88 -12.66
C ASN A 126 -2.50 -3.40 -11.42
N ALA A 127 -3.09 -4.35 -10.68
CA ALA A 127 -2.49 -4.92 -9.47
C ALA A 127 -1.12 -5.56 -9.75
N ASP A 128 -1.01 -6.32 -10.83
CA ASP A 128 0.26 -6.98 -11.21
C ASP A 128 1.34 -5.95 -11.59
N THR A 129 0.94 -4.81 -12.15
CA THR A 129 1.86 -3.68 -12.42
C THR A 129 2.37 -3.06 -11.13
N ILE A 130 1.51 -2.90 -10.13
CA ILE A 130 1.91 -2.37 -8.81
C ILE A 130 2.93 -3.31 -8.15
N VAL A 131 2.62 -4.61 -8.06
CA VAL A 131 3.52 -5.61 -7.48
C VAL A 131 4.84 -5.68 -8.24
N GLY A 132 4.80 -5.65 -9.58
CA GLY A 132 5.99 -5.70 -10.44
C GLY A 132 6.93 -4.49 -10.29
N ASN A 133 6.43 -3.34 -9.82
CA ASN A 133 7.23 -2.16 -9.51
C ASN A 133 7.78 -2.15 -8.08
N CYS A 134 7.38 -3.10 -7.22
CA CYS A 134 7.96 -3.27 -5.90
C CYS A 134 9.24 -4.10 -5.99
N ASP A 135 10.38 -3.52 -5.64
CA ASP A 135 11.69 -4.20 -5.66
C ASP A 135 11.83 -5.24 -4.54
N THR A 136 11.03 -5.13 -3.51
CA THR A 136 11.07 -5.98 -2.32
C THR A 136 9.70 -6.54 -2.04
N THR A 137 9.62 -7.86 -1.85
CA THR A 137 8.42 -8.54 -1.34
C THR A 137 8.79 -9.26 -0.05
N LEU A 138 8.06 -8.96 1.02
CA LEU A 138 8.20 -9.62 2.32
C LEU A 138 6.92 -10.38 2.64
N PHE A 139 6.99 -11.71 2.62
CA PHE A 139 5.88 -12.57 3.00
C PHE A 139 6.02 -13.02 4.45
N LEU A 140 5.04 -12.65 5.26
CA LEU A 140 5.02 -12.91 6.70
C LEU A 140 4.14 -14.10 7.10
N GLY A 141 3.63 -14.85 6.12
CA GLY A 141 2.71 -15.95 6.31
C GLY A 141 1.29 -15.59 5.89
N GLY A 142 0.48 -16.58 5.63
CA GLY A 142 -0.91 -16.44 5.20
C GLY A 142 -1.46 -17.76 4.70
N LYS A 143 -2.78 -17.81 4.46
CA LYS A 143 -3.48 -19.02 3.98
C LYS A 143 -4.27 -18.77 2.70
N GLU A 144 -4.20 -17.58 2.14
CA GLU A 144 -4.94 -17.23 0.92
C GLU A 144 -4.27 -17.87 -0.29
N LYS A 145 -5.05 -18.67 -1.05
CA LYS A 145 -4.53 -19.55 -2.11
C LYS A 145 -3.78 -18.81 -3.22
N THR A 146 -4.27 -17.64 -3.63
CA THR A 146 -3.63 -16.88 -4.71
C THR A 146 -2.24 -16.43 -4.28
N THR A 147 -2.12 -15.90 -3.06
CA THR A 147 -0.85 -15.46 -2.48
C THR A 147 0.12 -16.64 -2.31
N LEU A 148 -0.36 -17.79 -1.82
CA LEU A 148 0.48 -19.00 -1.66
C LEU A 148 1.00 -19.50 -3.01
N LYS A 149 0.14 -19.54 -4.02
CA LYS A 149 0.51 -19.93 -5.38
C LYS A 149 1.57 -18.98 -5.97
N GLU A 150 1.33 -17.69 -5.91
CA GLU A 150 2.28 -16.69 -6.40
C GLU A 150 3.63 -16.78 -5.68
N MET A 151 3.63 -16.97 -4.36
CA MET A 151 4.86 -17.16 -3.59
C MET A 151 5.61 -18.42 -4.01
N SER A 152 4.92 -19.55 -4.20
CA SER A 152 5.53 -20.81 -4.66
C SER A 152 6.12 -20.68 -6.07
N GLU A 153 5.43 -19.97 -6.98
CA GLU A 153 5.91 -19.70 -8.34
C GLU A 153 7.16 -18.80 -8.34
N ILE A 154 7.18 -17.76 -7.51
CA ILE A 154 8.31 -16.82 -7.36
C ILE A 154 9.55 -17.54 -6.80
N LEU A 155 9.39 -18.45 -5.84
CA LEU A 155 10.49 -19.24 -5.29
C LEU A 155 11.11 -20.14 -6.36
N GLY A 156 10.32 -20.57 -7.34
CA GLY A 156 10.79 -21.41 -8.44
C GLY A 156 10.89 -22.87 -8.11
N LYS A 157 11.69 -23.58 -8.92
CA LYS A 157 11.84 -25.04 -8.84
C LYS A 157 13.31 -25.43 -8.71
N GLU A 158 13.56 -26.49 -7.95
CA GLU A 158 14.84 -27.20 -7.94
C GLU A 158 14.73 -28.47 -8.79
N THR A 159 15.86 -28.90 -9.32
CA THR A 159 15.92 -30.18 -10.04
C THR A 159 16.27 -31.28 -9.05
N ILE A 160 15.38 -32.27 -8.92
CA ILE A 160 15.63 -33.46 -8.12
C ILE A 160 15.88 -34.64 -9.05
N ASP A 161 16.83 -35.51 -8.67
CA ASP A 161 17.05 -36.78 -9.34
C ASP A 161 16.11 -37.83 -8.73
N SER A 162 15.22 -38.38 -9.54
CA SER A 162 14.29 -39.44 -9.15
C SER A 162 14.75 -40.76 -9.74
N PHE A 163 14.82 -41.76 -8.91
CA PHE A 163 15.20 -43.14 -9.30
C PHE A 163 13.97 -44.02 -9.29
N ASN A 164 13.57 -44.52 -10.45
CA ASN A 164 12.54 -45.57 -10.52
C ASN A 164 13.23 -46.94 -10.75
N THR A 165 13.03 -47.84 -9.79
CA THR A 165 13.43 -49.23 -9.95
C THR A 165 12.23 -50.03 -10.49
N SER A 166 12.38 -50.60 -11.67
CA SER A 166 11.39 -51.56 -12.18
C SER A 166 11.95 -52.97 -12.03
N GLU A 167 11.25 -53.81 -11.26
CA GLU A 167 11.49 -55.26 -11.21
C GLU A 167 10.48 -55.97 -12.13
N THR A 168 10.97 -56.61 -13.18
CA THR A 168 10.14 -57.48 -13.99
C THR A 168 10.31 -58.92 -13.51
N ARG A 169 9.27 -59.48 -12.91
CA ARG A 169 9.21 -60.90 -12.50
C ARG A 169 8.84 -61.74 -13.70
N GLY A 170 9.85 -62.15 -14.49
CA GLY A 170 9.77 -63.11 -15.57
C GLY A 170 10.77 -64.23 -15.35
N ARG A 171 10.95 -65.14 -16.36
CA ARG A 171 11.91 -66.25 -16.31
C ARG A 171 13.37 -65.83 -16.15
N GLU A 172 13.67 -64.52 -16.37
CA GLU A 172 14.93 -63.84 -16.06
C GLU A 172 14.63 -62.57 -15.27
N LEU A 173 15.31 -62.36 -14.11
CA LEU A 173 15.24 -61.14 -13.31
C LEU A 173 16.00 -60.05 -14.04
N SER A 174 15.30 -59.03 -14.53
CA SER A 174 15.90 -57.82 -15.09
C SER A 174 15.65 -56.65 -14.15
N HIS A 175 16.71 -56.00 -13.69
CA HIS A 175 16.66 -54.77 -12.90
C HIS A 175 16.97 -53.59 -13.82
N GLY A 176 15.98 -52.73 -14.04
CA GLY A 176 16.14 -51.49 -14.78
C GLY A 176 16.17 -50.30 -13.80
N LEU A 177 17.25 -49.54 -13.82
CA LEU A 177 17.35 -48.22 -13.16
C LEU A 177 17.01 -47.13 -14.19
N ASN A 178 15.89 -46.46 -13.99
CA ASN A 178 15.52 -45.31 -14.83
C ASN A 178 15.77 -44.01 -14.08
N TYR A 179 16.67 -43.19 -14.60
CA TYR A 179 17.00 -41.87 -14.08
C TYR A 179 16.06 -40.84 -14.69
N GLN A 180 15.31 -40.15 -13.85
CA GLN A 180 14.50 -38.99 -14.29
C GLN A 180 14.87 -37.75 -13.50
N LYS A 181 15.08 -36.65 -14.20
CA LYS A 181 15.22 -35.32 -13.60
C LYS A 181 13.84 -34.69 -13.55
N LEU A 182 13.36 -34.43 -12.35
CA LEU A 182 12.06 -33.79 -12.11
C LEU A 182 12.28 -32.40 -11.50
N GLY A 183 11.50 -31.41 -11.97
CA GLY A 183 11.44 -30.10 -11.33
C GLY A 183 10.48 -30.14 -10.15
N LYS A 184 10.99 -30.06 -8.92
CA LYS A 184 10.20 -29.92 -7.70
C LYS A 184 10.14 -28.45 -7.33
N GLN A 185 8.98 -27.94 -6.92
CA GLN A 185 8.88 -26.59 -6.34
C GLN A 185 9.80 -26.49 -5.12
N LEU A 186 10.51 -25.37 -4.99
CA LEU A 186 11.43 -25.16 -3.87
C LEU A 186 10.68 -25.18 -2.53
N MET A 187 9.49 -24.56 -2.50
CA MET A 187 8.46 -24.73 -1.48
C MET A 187 7.11 -24.78 -2.18
N SER A 188 6.34 -25.84 -1.90
CA SER A 188 4.98 -25.97 -2.41
C SER A 188 3.99 -25.09 -1.63
N GLU A 189 2.79 -24.88 -2.18
CA GLU A 189 1.75 -24.05 -1.54
C GLU A 189 1.39 -24.55 -0.14
N ASP A 190 1.34 -25.88 0.05
CA ASP A 190 1.05 -26.52 1.33
C ASP A 190 2.21 -26.36 2.33
N GLU A 191 3.47 -26.44 1.89
CA GLU A 191 4.63 -26.14 2.73
C GLU A 191 4.66 -24.68 3.19
N ILE A 192 4.33 -23.74 2.30
CA ILE A 192 4.24 -22.30 2.63
C ILE A 192 3.07 -22.05 3.59
N ALA A 193 1.93 -22.72 3.41
CA ALA A 193 0.74 -22.55 4.25
C ALA A 193 0.97 -22.97 5.72
N VAL A 194 1.87 -23.92 5.96
CA VAL A 194 2.23 -24.42 7.30
C VAL A 194 3.55 -23.86 7.82
N MET A 195 4.09 -22.86 7.13
CA MET A 195 5.32 -22.18 7.56
C MET A 195 5.21 -21.68 9.00
N ASP A 196 6.26 -21.87 9.79
CA ASP A 196 6.32 -21.42 11.17
C ASP A 196 6.04 -19.91 11.29
N GLY A 197 5.22 -19.54 12.28
CA GLY A 197 4.79 -18.16 12.49
C GLY A 197 5.93 -17.17 12.79
N GLY A 198 7.09 -17.65 13.22
CA GLY A 198 8.32 -16.86 13.44
C GLY A 198 9.18 -16.69 12.18
N LYS A 199 8.82 -17.33 11.05
CA LYS A 199 9.57 -17.27 9.80
C LYS A 199 8.94 -16.32 8.79
N CYS A 200 9.76 -15.88 7.84
CA CYS A 200 9.33 -15.05 6.71
C CYS A 200 10.13 -15.39 5.45
N ILE A 201 9.56 -15.03 4.31
CA ILE A 201 10.24 -15.13 3.02
C ILE A 201 10.47 -13.71 2.52
N LEU A 202 11.72 -13.35 2.28
CA LEU A 202 12.13 -12.06 1.73
C LEU A 202 12.64 -12.25 0.31
N GLN A 203 12.05 -11.54 -0.62
CA GLN A 203 12.50 -11.46 -2.00
C GLN A 203 12.98 -10.04 -2.31
N LEU A 204 14.15 -9.96 -2.91
CA LEU A 204 14.72 -8.72 -3.43
C LEU A 204 15.00 -8.89 -4.92
N ARG A 205 14.77 -7.84 -5.70
CA ARG A 205 15.09 -7.85 -7.13
C ARG A 205 16.58 -8.15 -7.36
N GLY A 206 16.87 -9.12 -8.20
CA GLY A 206 18.24 -9.48 -8.60
C GLY A 206 18.98 -10.43 -7.66
N VAL A 207 18.36 -10.89 -6.57
CA VAL A 207 18.92 -11.90 -5.66
C VAL A 207 17.93 -13.05 -5.43
N ARG A 208 18.46 -14.21 -5.02
CA ARG A 208 17.63 -15.35 -4.67
C ARG A 208 16.82 -15.03 -3.41
N PRO A 209 15.61 -15.57 -3.27
CA PRO A 209 14.80 -15.40 -2.08
C PRO A 209 15.51 -15.89 -0.81
N PHE A 210 15.23 -15.22 0.29
CA PHE A 210 15.73 -15.56 1.62
C PHE A 210 14.61 -16.13 2.47
N PHE A 211 14.87 -17.28 3.11
CA PHE A 211 14.04 -17.80 4.18
C PHE A 211 14.66 -17.38 5.52
N SER A 212 13.99 -16.55 6.29
CA SER A 212 14.55 -15.87 7.46
C SER A 212 13.60 -15.89 8.65
N GLU A 213 14.09 -15.46 9.77
CA GLU A 213 13.30 -15.23 10.97
C GLU A 213 12.71 -13.83 10.98
N LYS A 214 11.48 -13.71 11.47
CA LYS A 214 10.87 -12.40 11.72
C LYS A 214 11.64 -11.68 12.82
N TYR A 215 11.73 -10.37 12.68
CA TYR A 215 12.34 -9.55 13.72
C TYR A 215 11.48 -9.57 14.99
N ASP A 216 12.09 -9.86 16.11
CA ASP A 216 11.45 -9.80 17.42
C ASP A 216 11.43 -8.33 17.88
N ILE A 217 10.26 -7.70 17.80
CA ILE A 217 10.07 -6.28 18.13
C ILE A 217 10.42 -5.96 19.59
N THR A 218 10.32 -6.95 20.49
CA THR A 218 10.65 -6.74 21.92
C THR A 218 12.13 -6.44 22.13
N LYS A 219 12.98 -6.82 21.17
CA LYS A 219 14.42 -6.52 21.18
C LYS A 219 14.76 -5.12 20.65
N HIS A 220 13.77 -4.39 20.12
CA HIS A 220 14.01 -3.05 19.60
C HIS A 220 14.29 -2.07 20.75
N PRO A 221 15.32 -1.20 20.66
CA PRO A 221 15.69 -0.29 21.75
C PRO A 221 14.57 0.67 22.18
N LYS A 222 13.64 0.95 21.27
CA LYS A 222 12.49 1.84 21.51
C LYS A 222 11.21 1.09 21.88
N TYR A 223 11.24 -0.25 22.03
CA TYR A 223 10.05 -1.03 22.38
C TYR A 223 9.38 -0.51 23.67
N LYS A 224 10.17 -0.03 24.62
CA LYS A 224 9.68 0.56 25.88
C LYS A 224 8.74 1.78 25.71
N TYR A 225 8.69 2.38 24.52
CA TYR A 225 7.78 3.51 24.22
C TYR A 225 6.47 3.08 23.57
N LEU A 226 6.29 1.81 23.27
CA LEU A 226 5.06 1.30 22.68
C LEU A 226 4.01 1.04 23.76
N SER A 227 2.74 1.13 23.37
CA SER A 227 1.59 0.78 24.23
C SER A 227 1.58 -0.69 24.65
N ASP A 228 2.21 -1.57 23.85
CA ASP A 228 2.36 -3.00 24.18
C ASP A 228 3.29 -3.23 25.38
N PHE A 229 4.24 -2.33 25.58
CA PHE A 229 5.12 -2.37 26.76
C PHE A 229 4.45 -1.75 28.00
N ASP A 230 3.85 -0.57 27.85
CA ASP A 230 3.10 0.11 28.93
C ASP A 230 1.90 0.84 28.30
N LYS A 231 0.69 0.49 28.76
CA LYS A 231 -0.57 1.12 28.28
C LYS A 231 -0.57 2.65 28.44
N LYS A 232 0.25 3.22 29.32
CA LYS A 232 0.39 4.67 29.46
C LYS A 232 1.02 5.34 28.23
N ASN A 233 1.72 4.58 27.39
CA ASN A 233 2.30 5.06 26.14
C ASN A 233 1.26 5.15 25.01
N ALA A 234 0.04 4.66 25.21
CA ALA A 234 -1.02 4.77 24.20
C ALA A 234 -1.30 6.24 23.88
N PHE A 235 -1.37 6.55 22.58
CA PHE A 235 -1.73 7.87 22.11
C PHE A 235 -3.22 8.12 22.35
N ASP A 236 -3.53 9.20 23.05
CA ASP A 236 -4.90 9.63 23.33
C ASP A 236 -5.27 10.75 22.36
N MET A 237 -6.02 10.39 21.32
CA MET A 237 -6.47 11.31 20.28
C MET A 237 -7.33 12.44 20.84
N GLU A 238 -8.29 12.13 21.70
CA GLU A 238 -9.19 13.15 22.25
C GLU A 238 -8.44 14.19 23.08
N LYS A 239 -7.48 13.73 23.90
CA LYS A 239 -6.64 14.63 24.69
C LYS A 239 -5.73 15.47 23.80
N HIS A 240 -5.29 14.95 22.68
CA HIS A 240 -4.48 15.68 21.71
C HIS A 240 -5.30 16.77 21.02
N LEU A 241 -6.47 16.45 20.53
CA LEU A 241 -7.39 17.39 19.86
C LEU A 241 -7.84 18.51 20.80
N ARG A 242 -8.16 18.19 22.06
CA ARG A 242 -8.53 19.20 23.07
C ARG A 242 -7.41 20.19 23.41
N ARG A 243 -6.16 19.86 23.13
CA ARG A 243 -4.99 20.72 23.36
C ARG A 243 -4.65 21.63 22.19
N ARG A 244 -5.15 21.34 21.00
CA ARG A 244 -5.01 22.25 19.87
C ARG A 244 -6.05 23.36 20.01
N PRO A 245 -5.65 24.66 20.19
CA PRO A 245 -6.57 25.74 19.96
C PRO A 245 -7.03 25.63 18.50
N ALA A 246 -8.34 25.75 18.27
CA ALA A 246 -8.87 25.88 16.91
C ALA A 246 -8.19 27.12 16.28
N ILE A 247 -7.25 26.88 15.39
CA ILE A 247 -6.63 27.97 14.63
C ILE A 247 -7.61 28.27 13.50
N VAL A 248 -8.65 28.98 13.83
CA VAL A 248 -9.44 29.69 12.83
C VAL A 248 -8.57 30.86 12.40
N LYS A 249 -7.98 30.80 11.21
CA LYS A 249 -7.38 31.98 10.58
C LYS A 249 -8.54 32.84 10.09
N PRO A 250 -8.78 34.02 10.70
CA PRO A 250 -9.96 34.84 10.38
C PRO A 250 -9.93 35.48 8.99
N ASP A 251 -8.81 35.39 8.27
CA ASP A 251 -8.52 36.23 7.12
C ASP A 251 -8.69 35.56 5.74
N GLU A 252 -9.08 34.30 5.68
CA GLU A 252 -9.48 33.68 4.42
C GLU A 252 -11.00 33.72 4.26
N VAL A 253 -11.51 34.94 4.04
CA VAL A 253 -12.87 35.16 3.56
C VAL A 253 -12.86 34.77 2.08
N PHE A 254 -13.44 33.61 1.75
CA PHE A 254 -13.76 33.31 0.36
C PHE A 254 -14.85 34.28 -0.10
N ASP A 255 -14.57 35.05 -1.10
CA ASP A 255 -15.58 35.87 -1.78
C ASP A 255 -16.57 34.91 -2.46
N TYR A 256 -17.75 34.76 -1.89
CA TYR A 256 -18.84 34.06 -2.55
C TYR A 256 -19.40 34.97 -3.63
N TYR A 257 -19.24 34.57 -4.88
CA TYR A 257 -20.01 35.17 -5.96
C TYR A 257 -21.36 34.46 -5.99
N GLU A 258 -22.44 35.16 -5.63
CA GLU A 258 -23.79 34.70 -5.97
C GLU A 258 -23.94 34.85 -7.49
N VAL A 259 -24.01 33.72 -8.17
CA VAL A 259 -24.31 33.67 -9.60
C VAL A 259 -25.80 33.83 -9.72
N ASP A 260 -26.28 34.93 -10.23
CA ASP A 260 -27.70 35.14 -10.50
C ASP A 260 -28.18 34.10 -11.53
N GLU A 261 -29.42 33.59 -11.33
CA GLU A 261 -30.03 32.62 -12.27
C GLU A 261 -30.09 33.15 -13.73
N ALA A 262 -29.97 34.45 -13.93
CA ALA A 262 -29.91 35.07 -15.23
C ALA A 262 -28.59 34.76 -15.99
N ASP A 263 -27.46 34.65 -15.28
CA ASP A 263 -26.15 34.37 -15.89
C ASP A 263 -26.00 32.91 -16.34
N LEU A 264 -26.84 32.01 -15.83
CA LEU A 264 -26.87 30.59 -16.23
C LEU A 264 -27.68 30.32 -17.51
N GLN A 265 -28.43 31.33 -18.01
CA GLN A 265 -29.26 31.18 -19.20
C GLN A 265 -28.59 31.66 -20.50
N GLU A 266 -27.56 32.48 -20.44
CA GLU A 266 -26.84 32.98 -21.64
C GLU A 266 -25.91 31.92 -22.28
N ASP A 267 -25.45 30.90 -21.52
CA ASP A 267 -24.58 29.85 -22.10
C ASP A 267 -25.34 28.74 -22.85
N THR A 268 -26.65 28.69 -22.74
CA THR A 268 -27.48 27.65 -23.41
C THR A 268 -28.05 28.05 -24.75
N GLU A 269 -27.88 29.30 -25.20
CA GLU A 269 -28.35 29.77 -26.53
C GLU A 269 -27.24 29.85 -27.58
N ASN A 270 -26.00 29.48 -27.28
CA ASN A 270 -24.88 29.52 -28.23
C ASN A 270 -24.24 28.12 -28.54
N GLU A 271 -24.99 27.00 -28.39
CA GLU A 271 -24.61 25.69 -28.95
C GLU A 271 -25.58 25.28 -30.08
#